data_1fd6b7935e78b185f0338f58752bff26
#
_entry.id   1fd6b7935e78b185f0338f58752bff26
#
_cell.length_a   1.000
_cell.length_b   1.000
_cell.length_c   1.000
_cell.angle_alpha   90.00
_cell.angle_beta   90.00
_cell.angle_gamma   90.00
#
_symmetry.space_group_name_H-M   'P 1'
#
loop_
_entity.id
_entity.type
_entity.pdbx_description
1 polymer ?
#
loop_
_entity_poly.entity_id
_entity_poly.type
_entity_poly.pdbx_seq_one_letter_code
_entity_poly.pdbx_strand_id
1 'polypeptide(L)'
;MEDLQQIRFPLEVINIAERFKDEYGLTQNLPILKFAFAYAINKFKDQINFETDDPLYKKNDGSNYGINSFENDSNLRVADLIKALYPQCETPYRYMRIAIIYGILKLDKAKRYDPDFRIIDVMHDIQ
;
A
#
# COMPACT_ATOMS: atom_id res chain seq x y z
N MET A 1 -2.71 0.85 21.99
CA MET A 1 -3.63 0.97 20.84
C MET A 1 -3.79 -0.36 20.16
N GLU A 2 -5.01 -0.75 19.89
CA GLU A 2 -5.26 -1.99 19.18
C GLU A 2 -4.92 -1.86 17.71
N ASP A 3 -4.42 -2.94 17.13
CA ASP A 3 -4.17 -3.00 15.70
C ASP A 3 -5.46 -3.30 14.93
N LEU A 4 -5.40 -3.12 13.62
CA LEU A 4 -6.53 -3.40 12.75
C LEU A 4 -6.72 -4.90 12.57
N GLN A 5 -7.98 -5.32 12.51
CA GLN A 5 -8.35 -6.70 12.20
C GLN A 5 -8.80 -6.85 10.75
N GLN A 6 -9.18 -5.76 10.14
CA GLN A 6 -9.51 -5.67 8.71
C GLN A 6 -8.92 -4.38 8.16
N ILE A 7 -8.62 -4.39 6.87
CA ILE A 7 -8.02 -3.24 6.21
C ILE A 7 -9.05 -2.64 5.25
N ARG A 8 -9.55 -1.46 5.57
CA ARG A 8 -10.44 -0.71 4.69
C ARG A 8 -9.74 0.54 4.20
N PHE A 9 -9.82 0.79 2.92
CA PHE A 9 -9.12 1.90 2.29
C PHE A 9 -10.07 3.03 1.94
N PRO A 10 -9.54 4.27 1.79
CA PRO A 10 -10.33 5.36 1.20
C PRO A 10 -10.77 4.99 -0.22
N LEU A 11 -11.97 5.43 -0.59
CA LEU A 11 -12.47 5.18 -1.94
C LEU A 11 -11.54 5.76 -3.01
N GLU A 12 -10.96 6.92 -2.75
CA GLU A 12 -10.03 7.55 -3.68
C GLU A 12 -8.84 6.65 -3.98
N VAL A 13 -8.30 5.99 -2.95
CA VAL A 13 -7.18 5.06 -3.10
C VAL A 13 -7.59 3.85 -3.94
N ILE A 14 -8.78 3.31 -3.68
CA ILE A 14 -9.29 2.17 -4.44
C ILE A 14 -9.51 2.55 -5.90
N ASN A 15 -10.01 3.77 -6.16
CA ASN A 15 -10.20 4.23 -7.54
C ASN A 15 -8.89 4.33 -8.30
N ILE A 16 -7.83 4.78 -7.64
CA ILE A 16 -6.49 4.84 -8.25
C ILE A 16 -6.01 3.41 -8.55
N ALA A 17 -6.12 2.52 -7.58
CA ALA A 17 -5.71 1.12 -7.76
C ALA A 17 -6.47 0.48 -8.93
N GLU A 18 -7.77 0.77 -9.05
CA GLU A 18 -8.60 0.24 -10.12
C GLU A 18 -8.15 0.73 -11.49
N ARG A 19 -7.72 1.97 -11.62
CA ARG A 19 -7.19 2.47 -12.88
C ARG A 19 -5.94 1.70 -13.31
N PHE A 20 -5.03 1.43 -12.37
CA PHE A 20 -3.86 0.60 -12.67
C PHE A 20 -4.26 -0.83 -13.00
N LYS A 21 -5.20 -1.38 -12.24
CA LYS A 21 -5.72 -2.73 -12.50
C LYS A 21 -6.23 -2.84 -13.95
N ASP A 22 -7.03 -1.89 -14.39
CA ASP A 22 -7.61 -1.90 -15.72
C ASP A 22 -6.53 -1.73 -16.79
N GLU A 23 -5.55 -0.86 -16.55
CA GLU A 23 -4.45 -0.64 -17.49
C GLU A 23 -3.65 -1.92 -17.75
N TYR A 24 -3.48 -2.76 -16.71
CA TYR A 24 -2.72 -4.00 -16.84
C TYR A 24 -3.58 -5.23 -17.08
N GLY A 25 -4.89 -5.05 -17.29
CA GLY A 25 -5.79 -6.16 -17.57
C GLY A 25 -5.96 -7.13 -16.41
N LEU A 26 -5.78 -6.67 -15.19
CA LEU A 26 -5.96 -7.51 -14.01
C LEU A 26 -7.44 -7.57 -13.62
N THR A 27 -7.82 -8.63 -12.92
CA THR A 27 -9.20 -8.83 -12.49
C THR A 27 -9.48 -8.30 -11.09
N GLN A 28 -8.44 -8.02 -10.29
CA GLN A 28 -8.59 -7.59 -8.91
C GLN A 28 -7.62 -6.47 -8.58
N ASN A 29 -8.00 -5.64 -7.60
CA ASN A 29 -7.17 -4.55 -7.11
C ASN A 29 -6.03 -5.01 -6.21
N LEU A 30 -6.17 -6.17 -5.59
CA LEU A 30 -5.24 -6.63 -4.55
C LEU A 30 -3.79 -6.66 -5.00
N PRO A 31 -3.45 -7.17 -6.20
CA PRO A 31 -2.05 -7.14 -6.66
C PRO A 31 -1.48 -5.73 -6.73
N ILE A 32 -2.30 -4.74 -7.11
CA ILE A 32 -1.84 -3.34 -7.15
C ILE A 32 -1.57 -2.83 -5.74
N LEU A 33 -2.45 -3.14 -4.80
CA LEU A 33 -2.27 -2.73 -3.40
C LEU A 33 -1.01 -3.36 -2.79
N LYS A 34 -0.75 -4.63 -3.07
CA LYS A 34 0.46 -5.32 -2.61
C LYS A 34 1.71 -4.72 -3.22
N PHE A 35 1.67 -4.41 -4.50
CA PHE A 35 2.79 -3.76 -5.16
C PHE A 35 3.06 -2.39 -4.54
N ALA A 36 1.98 -1.62 -4.27
CA ALA A 36 2.11 -0.30 -3.66
C ALA A 36 2.80 -0.37 -2.29
N PHE A 37 2.49 -1.40 -1.50
CA PHE A 37 3.15 -1.63 -0.23
C PHE A 37 4.66 -1.83 -0.43
N ALA A 38 5.04 -2.74 -1.32
CA ALA A 38 6.45 -3.04 -1.59
C ALA A 38 7.17 -1.79 -2.10
N TYR A 39 6.53 -1.05 -2.98
CA TYR A 39 7.08 0.18 -3.54
C TYR A 39 7.31 1.23 -2.44
N ALA A 40 6.33 1.43 -1.57
CA ALA A 40 6.44 2.41 -0.49
C ALA A 40 7.58 2.05 0.47
N ILE A 41 7.65 0.79 0.88
CA ILE A 41 8.68 0.34 1.83
C ILE A 41 10.07 0.39 1.19
N ASN A 42 10.18 0.01 -0.08
CA ASN A 42 11.49 -0.02 -0.75
C ASN A 42 12.03 1.38 -1.03
N LYS A 43 11.18 2.27 -1.51
CA LYS A 43 11.61 3.58 -1.98
C LYS A 43 11.48 4.69 -0.95
N PHE A 44 10.54 4.57 -0.02
CA PHE A 44 10.15 5.68 0.84
C PHE A 44 10.11 5.32 2.32
N LYS A 45 10.84 4.27 2.73
CA LYS A 45 10.78 3.75 4.10
C LYS A 45 10.89 4.84 5.17
N ASP A 46 11.83 5.75 5.02
CA ASP A 46 12.10 6.78 6.03
C ASP A 46 11.31 8.07 5.80
N GLN A 47 10.47 8.10 4.77
CA GLN A 47 9.70 9.29 4.41
C GLN A 47 8.21 9.16 4.76
N ILE A 48 7.75 7.95 5.10
CA ILE A 48 6.35 7.70 5.42
C ILE A 48 6.08 8.22 6.84
N ASN A 49 5.09 9.11 6.97
CA ASN A 49 4.64 9.57 8.27
C ASN A 49 3.48 8.72 8.76
N PHE A 50 3.77 7.77 9.66
CA PHE A 50 2.75 6.87 10.19
C PHE A 50 1.85 7.55 11.23
N GLU A 51 2.17 8.77 11.63
CA GLU A 51 1.34 9.58 12.53
C GLU A 51 0.62 10.71 11.78
N THR A 52 0.42 10.54 10.46
CA THR A 52 -0.14 11.59 9.63
C THR A 52 -1.54 12.00 10.07
N ASP A 53 -1.81 13.31 10.00
CA ASP A 53 -3.14 13.88 10.24
C ASP A 53 -3.91 14.12 8.95
N ASP A 54 -3.36 13.75 7.81
CA ASP A 54 -4.01 13.96 6.52
C ASP A 54 -5.39 13.27 6.53
N PRO A 55 -6.49 14.02 6.30
CA PRO A 55 -7.83 13.46 6.35
C PRO A 55 -8.06 12.29 5.41
N LEU A 56 -7.35 12.25 4.26
CA LEU A 56 -7.50 11.15 3.32
C LEU A 56 -7.18 9.81 3.98
N TYR A 57 -6.13 9.76 4.80
CA TYR A 57 -5.70 8.51 5.45
C TYR A 57 -6.71 8.01 6.49
N LYS A 58 -7.66 8.86 6.90
CA LYS A 58 -8.66 8.49 7.90
C LYS A 58 -9.97 8.02 7.29
N LYS A 59 -10.12 8.11 5.98
CA LYS A 59 -11.35 7.69 5.30
C LYS A 59 -11.40 6.17 5.16
N ASN A 60 -12.59 5.61 5.37
CA ASN A 60 -12.84 4.18 5.28
C ASN A 60 -14.04 3.90 4.39
N ASP A 61 -14.15 4.63 3.28
CA ASP A 61 -15.31 4.58 2.39
C ASP A 61 -15.09 3.73 1.14
N GLY A 62 -13.97 3.05 1.05
CA GLY A 62 -13.66 2.15 -0.07
C GLY A 62 -13.76 0.67 0.31
N SER A 63 -13.06 -0.17 -0.44
CA SER A 63 -13.10 -1.61 -0.27
C SER A 63 -12.43 -2.06 1.02
N ASN A 64 -12.94 -3.17 1.57
CA ASN A 64 -12.47 -3.79 2.81
C ASN A 64 -11.78 -5.12 2.48
N TYR A 65 -10.65 -5.38 3.13
CA TYR A 65 -9.88 -6.61 2.95
C TYR A 65 -9.58 -7.24 4.32
N GLY A 66 -9.59 -8.57 4.37
CA GLY A 66 -9.10 -9.29 5.54
C GLY A 66 -7.58 -9.23 5.61
N ILE A 67 -7.05 -9.34 6.81
CA ILE A 67 -5.60 -9.36 7.04
C ILE A 67 -4.93 -10.45 6.19
N ASN A 68 -5.56 -11.62 6.11
CA ASN A 68 -5.00 -12.76 5.40
C ASN A 68 -4.78 -12.49 3.92
N SER A 69 -5.52 -11.55 3.34
CA SER A 69 -5.31 -11.18 1.94
C SER A 69 -3.88 -10.68 1.69
N PHE A 70 -3.26 -10.11 2.71
CA PHE A 70 -1.90 -9.56 2.60
C PHE A 70 -0.84 -10.48 3.20
N GLU A 71 -1.23 -11.44 4.04
CA GLU A 71 -0.28 -12.30 4.75
C GLU A 71 -0.08 -13.67 4.12
N ASN A 72 -0.73 -13.93 2.99
CA ASN A 72 -0.82 -15.29 2.42
C ASN A 72 0.33 -15.73 1.53
N ASP A 73 1.28 -14.86 1.24
CA ASP A 73 2.08 -15.05 0.03
C ASP A 73 3.50 -15.55 0.26
N SER A 74 3.96 -15.67 1.50
CA SER A 74 5.37 -15.99 1.65
C SER A 74 5.68 -16.52 3.03
N ASN A 75 6.91 -16.98 3.17
CA ASN A 75 7.46 -17.39 4.45
C ASN A 75 7.71 -16.21 5.38
N LEU A 76 7.64 -14.98 4.85
CA LEU A 76 7.83 -13.77 5.65
C LEU A 76 6.49 -13.06 5.81
N ARG A 77 6.03 -12.96 7.04
CA ARG A 77 4.79 -12.23 7.33
C ARG A 77 5.03 -10.72 7.22
N VAL A 78 4.02 -10.02 6.68
CA VAL A 78 4.07 -8.55 6.57
C VAL A 78 4.24 -7.91 7.95
N ALA A 79 3.54 -8.42 8.96
CA ALA A 79 3.67 -7.90 10.31
C ALA A 79 5.10 -7.99 10.84
N ASP A 80 5.78 -9.10 10.57
CA ASP A 80 7.16 -9.29 11.01
C ASP A 80 8.11 -8.38 10.25
N LEU A 81 7.88 -8.19 8.96
CA LEU A 81 8.66 -7.26 8.15
C LEU A 81 8.55 -5.83 8.69
N ILE A 82 7.33 -5.39 8.97
CA ILE A 82 7.10 -4.03 9.48
C ILE A 82 7.80 -3.84 10.83
N LYS A 83 7.72 -4.81 11.71
CA LYS A 83 8.38 -4.72 13.01
C LYS A 83 9.90 -4.68 12.88
N ALA A 84 10.45 -5.39 11.88
CA ALA A 84 11.88 -5.36 11.62
C ALA A 84 12.33 -4.00 11.10
N LEU A 85 11.53 -3.40 10.20
CA LEU A 85 11.85 -2.11 9.60
C LEU A 85 11.55 -0.93 10.54
N TYR A 86 10.56 -1.08 11.41
CA TYR A 86 10.12 -0.05 12.34
C TYR A 86 10.01 -0.68 13.73
N PRO A 87 11.13 -0.84 14.45
CA PRO A 87 11.15 -1.62 15.70
C PRO A 87 10.22 -1.11 16.80
N GLN A 88 9.80 0.16 16.73
CA GLN A 88 8.90 0.71 17.74
C GLN A 88 7.43 0.56 17.37
N CYS A 89 7.14 -0.06 16.25
CA CYS A 89 5.77 -0.25 15.79
C CYS A 89 5.05 -1.28 16.66
N GLU A 90 3.91 -0.89 17.24
CA GLU A 90 3.05 -1.79 18.00
C GLU A 90 1.83 -2.23 17.19
N THR A 91 1.56 -1.57 16.05
CA THR A 91 0.37 -1.81 15.23
C THR A 91 0.77 -2.01 13.77
N PRO A 92 1.35 -3.18 13.43
CA PRO A 92 1.89 -3.39 12.08
C PRO A 92 0.85 -3.27 10.97
N TYR A 93 -0.41 -3.63 11.20
CA TYR A 93 -1.42 -3.53 10.14
C TYR A 93 -1.89 -2.11 9.93
N ARG A 94 -1.85 -1.26 10.96
CA ARG A 94 -2.06 0.18 10.77
C ARG A 94 -0.94 0.78 9.92
N TYR A 95 0.29 0.38 10.18
CA TYR A 95 1.44 0.83 9.40
C TYR A 95 1.32 0.34 7.95
N MET A 96 0.95 -0.94 7.76
CA MET A 96 0.75 -1.49 6.42
C MET A 96 -0.27 -0.68 5.63
N ARG A 97 -1.41 -0.37 6.25
CA ARG A 97 -2.45 0.41 5.60
C ARG A 97 -1.93 1.78 5.16
N ILE A 98 -1.23 2.47 6.05
CA ILE A 98 -0.67 3.80 5.74
C ILE A 98 0.36 3.68 4.63
N ALA A 99 1.23 2.67 4.67
CA ALA A 99 2.23 2.46 3.63
C ALA A 99 1.60 2.20 2.26
N ILE A 100 0.52 1.40 2.22
CA ILE A 100 -0.19 1.13 0.97
C ILE A 100 -0.80 2.42 0.41
N ILE A 101 -1.48 3.20 1.25
CA ILE A 101 -2.06 4.48 0.82
C ILE A 101 -0.96 5.38 0.27
N TYR A 102 0.13 5.51 1.00
CA TYR A 102 1.27 6.31 0.58
C TYR A 102 1.80 5.85 -0.77
N GLY A 103 1.97 4.54 -0.94
CA GLY A 103 2.47 3.95 -2.17
C GLY A 103 1.55 4.22 -3.36
N ILE A 104 0.24 4.04 -3.17
CA ILE A 104 -0.76 4.31 -4.21
C ILE A 104 -0.70 5.78 -4.64
N LEU A 105 -0.61 6.70 -3.68
CA LEU A 105 -0.55 8.12 -4.00
C LEU A 105 0.74 8.47 -4.75
N LYS A 106 1.85 7.84 -4.40
CA LYS A 106 3.11 8.03 -5.11
C LYS A 106 3.07 7.47 -6.53
N LEU A 107 2.45 6.31 -6.72
CA LEU A 107 2.26 5.74 -8.05
C LEU A 107 1.37 6.63 -8.91
N ASP A 108 0.30 7.15 -8.34
CA ASP A 108 -0.60 8.06 -9.04
C ASP A 108 0.14 9.34 -9.47
N LYS A 109 0.93 9.89 -8.58
CA LYS A 109 1.72 11.08 -8.87
C LYS A 109 2.74 10.82 -9.98
N ALA A 110 3.40 9.67 -9.94
CA ALA A 110 4.35 9.29 -10.98
C ALA A 110 3.67 9.18 -12.35
N LYS A 111 2.46 8.62 -12.39
CA LYS A 111 1.70 8.48 -13.63
C LYS A 111 1.23 9.82 -14.17
N ARG A 112 0.85 10.75 -13.29
CA ARG A 112 0.45 12.10 -13.70
C ARG A 112 1.63 12.90 -14.23
N TYR A 113 2.80 12.74 -13.61
CA TYR A 113 4.00 13.41 -14.02
C TYR A 113 4.52 12.90 -15.36
N ASP A 114 4.42 11.59 -15.56
CA ASP A 114 4.88 10.92 -16.79
C ASP A 114 3.78 9.95 -17.24
N PRO A 115 2.94 10.32 -18.22
CA PRO A 115 1.86 9.45 -18.70
C PRO A 115 2.34 8.12 -19.24
N ASP A 116 3.60 8.01 -19.63
CA ASP A 116 4.20 6.76 -20.12
C ASP A 116 4.72 5.88 -18.97
N PHE A 117 4.66 6.37 -17.73
CA PHE A 117 5.06 5.59 -16.56
C PHE A 117 4.27 4.30 -16.44
N ARG A 118 4.97 3.21 -16.16
CA ARG A 118 4.34 1.91 -15.91
C ARG A 118 4.95 1.28 -14.66
N ILE A 119 4.11 0.54 -13.93
CA ILE A 119 4.55 -0.16 -12.73
C ILE A 119 5.71 -1.09 -13.02
N ILE A 120 5.69 -1.75 -14.19
CA ILE A 120 6.75 -2.68 -14.58
C ILE A 120 8.12 -1.98 -14.63
N ASP A 121 8.14 -0.69 -14.91
CA ASP A 121 9.40 0.05 -15.01
C ASP A 121 10.10 0.21 -13.67
N VAL A 122 9.36 0.09 -12.55
CA VAL A 122 9.94 0.19 -11.21
C VAL A 122 10.01 -1.17 -10.50
N MET A 123 9.47 -2.23 -11.08
CA MET A 123 9.53 -3.55 -10.44
C MET A 123 10.95 -4.07 -10.30
N HIS A 124 11.82 -3.75 -11.23
CA HIS A 124 13.22 -4.17 -11.18
C HIS A 124 13.98 -3.54 -10.02
N ASP A 125 13.55 -2.36 -9.59
CA ASP A 125 14.21 -1.66 -8.49
C ASP A 125 13.84 -2.26 -7.13
N ILE A 126 12.80 -3.07 -7.08
CA ILE A 126 12.29 -3.66 -5.83
C ILE A 126 12.85 -5.06 -5.60
N GLN A 127 13.21 -5.73 -6.67
CA GLN A 127 13.72 -7.11 -6.60
C GLN A 127 15.17 -7.20 -6.11
#